data_719998ddeb5a8b5e1eac60a110d2bf64
#
_entry.id   719998ddeb5a8b5e1eac60a110d2bf64
#
_cell.length_a   1.000
_cell.length_b   1.000
_cell.length_c   1.000
_cell.angle_alpha   90.00
_cell.angle_beta   90.00
_cell.angle_gamma   90.00
#
_symmetry.space_group_name_H-M   'P 1'
#
loop_
_entity.id
_entity.type
_entity.pdbx_description
1 polymer ?
#
loop_
_entity_poly.entity_id
_entity_poly.type
_entity_poly.pdbx_seq_one_letter_code
_entity_poly.pdbx_strand_id
1 'polypeptide(L)'
;MNTRKNIDMKSNDNPKMIRLELGNTFKVLQVNGSAGMNMPEHISTKEAVIIVQKGTAILKMKGIENVLKLNASLIIPAGEKHMLQITKDFQAVVIMENDSEIKFINN
;
A
#
# COMPACT_ATOMS: atom_id res chain seq x y z
N MET A 1 19.75 -10.84 -24.00
CA MET A 1 19.58 -11.11 -22.89
C MET A 1 19.27 -10.09 -21.92
N ASN A 2 19.75 -9.04 -22.04
CA ASN A 2 19.60 -8.09 -21.08
C ASN A 2 18.31 -7.37 -21.04
N THR A 3 17.60 -7.37 -22.10
CA THR A 3 16.37 -6.66 -22.08
C THR A 3 15.36 -7.22 -21.16
N ARG A 4 15.46 -8.53 -20.97
CA ARG A 4 14.58 -9.12 -20.10
C ARG A 4 14.64 -8.58 -18.72
N LYS A 5 15.80 -8.13 -18.33
CA LYS A 5 15.96 -7.62 -17.03
C LYS A 5 15.17 -6.40 -16.79
N ASN A 6 15.01 -5.60 -17.81
CA ASN A 6 14.26 -4.39 -17.64
C ASN A 6 12.82 -4.68 -17.33
N ILE A 7 12.30 -5.72 -17.94
CA ILE A 7 10.95 -6.08 -17.70
C ILE A 7 10.78 -6.56 -16.29
N ASP A 8 11.74 -7.36 -15.84
CA ASP A 8 11.68 -7.86 -14.50
C ASP A 8 11.77 -6.75 -13.49
N MET A 9 12.59 -5.77 -13.76
CA MET A 9 12.73 -4.67 -12.85
C MET A 9 11.46 -3.87 -12.75
N LYS A 10 10.73 -3.74 -13.84
CA LYS A 10 9.51 -3.04 -13.79
C LYS A 10 8.51 -3.71 -12.88
N SER A 11 8.44 -5.01 -12.92
CA SER A 11 7.51 -5.72 -12.08
C SER A 11 7.90 -5.64 -10.62
N ASN A 12 9.17 -5.28 -10.35
CA ASN A 12 9.63 -5.14 -8.98
C ASN A 12 9.54 -3.73 -8.46
N ASP A 13 9.00 -2.81 -9.25
CA ASP A 13 8.89 -1.43 -8.83
C ASP A 13 7.72 -1.18 -7.90
N ASN A 14 6.83 -2.12 -7.79
CA ASN A 14 5.67 -1.98 -6.92
C ASN A 14 5.92 -2.67 -5.59
N PRO A 15 5.42 -2.09 -4.49
CA PRO A 15 5.51 -2.74 -3.19
C PRO A 15 4.77 -4.07 -3.23
N LYS A 16 5.23 -5.01 -2.42
CA LYS A 16 4.57 -6.30 -2.29
C LYS A 16 3.52 -6.21 -1.21
N MET A 17 2.42 -6.91 -1.43
CA MET A 17 1.35 -7.00 -0.45
C MET A 17 1.12 -8.47 -0.13
N ILE A 18 1.25 -8.83 1.14
CA ILE A 18 1.16 -10.21 1.59
C ILE A 18 0.04 -10.30 2.61
N ARG A 19 -0.78 -11.35 2.52
CA ARG A 19 -1.80 -11.56 3.54
C ARG A 19 -1.16 -12.29 4.71
N LEU A 20 -1.23 -11.68 5.91
CA LEU A 20 -0.68 -12.26 7.12
C LEU A 20 -1.70 -13.10 7.86
N GLU A 21 -2.93 -12.62 7.95
CA GLU A 21 -3.98 -13.27 8.73
C GLU A 21 -5.32 -13.13 8.06
N LEU A 22 -6.16 -14.12 8.25
CA LEU A 22 -7.52 -14.08 7.74
C LEU A 22 -8.44 -14.52 8.88
N GLY A 23 -9.22 -13.58 9.39
CA GLY A 23 -10.18 -13.88 10.44
C GLY A 23 -11.60 -14.01 9.88
N ASN A 24 -12.57 -14.05 10.77
CA ASN A 24 -13.97 -14.14 10.36
C ASN A 24 -14.47 -12.81 9.81
N THR A 25 -13.98 -11.71 10.35
CA THR A 25 -14.43 -10.37 9.93
C THR A 25 -13.32 -9.60 9.25
N PHE A 26 -12.11 -9.70 9.77
CA PHE A 26 -10.99 -8.90 9.27
C PHE A 26 -9.91 -9.75 8.64
N LYS A 27 -9.17 -9.13 7.76
CA LYS A 27 -7.91 -9.69 7.27
C LYS A 27 -6.81 -8.67 7.52
N VAL A 28 -5.60 -9.15 7.71
CA VAL A 28 -4.43 -8.32 7.94
C VAL A 28 -3.46 -8.55 6.79
N LEU A 29 -3.12 -7.48 6.10
CA LEU A 29 -2.16 -7.52 5.01
C LEU A 29 -0.90 -6.80 5.46
N GLN A 30 0.21 -7.09 4.79
CA GLN A 30 1.45 -6.38 5.02
C GLN A 30 1.95 -5.82 3.71
N VAL A 31 2.32 -4.56 3.72
CA VAL A 31 2.90 -3.87 2.57
C VAL A 31 4.38 -3.75 2.83
N ASN A 32 5.19 -4.20 1.88
CA ASN A 32 6.64 -4.10 1.96
C ASN A 32 7.17 -3.48 0.69
N GLY A 33 8.09 -2.55 0.81
CA GLY A 33 8.71 -1.96 -0.36
C GLY A 33 9.96 -1.19 -0.02
N SER A 34 10.75 -0.93 -1.04
CA SER A 34 12.00 -0.18 -0.90
C SER A 34 11.78 1.27 -1.25
N ALA A 35 12.67 2.12 -0.74
CA ALA A 35 12.65 3.54 -1.06
C ALA A 35 12.59 3.73 -2.58
N GLY A 36 11.72 4.60 -3.03
CA GLY A 36 11.53 4.88 -4.46
C GLY A 36 10.41 4.09 -5.10
N MET A 37 9.90 3.06 -4.45
CA MET A 37 8.78 2.31 -4.99
C MET A 37 7.48 3.07 -4.76
N ASN A 38 6.54 2.88 -5.67
CA ASN A 38 5.23 3.50 -5.58
C ASN A 38 4.14 2.46 -5.75
N MET A 39 3.08 2.61 -4.99
CA MET A 39 1.87 1.87 -5.25
C MET A 39 0.95 2.83 -6.00
N PRO A 40 0.60 2.50 -7.26
CA PRO A 40 -0.21 3.42 -8.07
C PRO A 40 -1.58 3.67 -7.46
N GLU A 41 -2.27 4.65 -8.00
CA GLU A 41 -3.57 5.03 -7.48
C GLU A 41 -4.53 3.86 -7.45
N HIS A 42 -5.18 3.69 -6.31
CA HIS A 42 -6.10 2.58 -6.09
C HIS A 42 -7.12 2.97 -5.02
N ILE A 43 -8.10 2.11 -4.85
CA ILE A 43 -9.11 2.25 -3.80
C ILE A 43 -9.20 0.94 -3.05
N SER A 44 -9.71 1.00 -1.82
CA SER A 44 -10.22 -0.18 -1.16
C SER A 44 -11.74 -0.03 -1.11
N THR A 45 -12.46 -1.11 -1.31
CA THR A 45 -13.91 -1.02 -1.41
C THR A 45 -14.56 -0.71 -0.07
N LYS A 46 -13.85 -1.01 1.03
CA LYS A 46 -14.30 -0.66 2.37
C LYS A 46 -13.18 0.04 3.11
N GLU A 47 -13.49 0.59 4.25
CA GLU A 47 -12.53 1.32 5.06
C GLU A 47 -11.34 0.45 5.44
N ALA A 48 -10.16 1.03 5.48
CA ALA A 48 -8.93 0.32 5.84
C ALA A 48 -8.13 1.13 6.84
N VAL A 49 -7.36 0.43 7.67
CA VAL A 49 -6.44 1.08 8.62
C VAL A 49 -5.04 0.67 8.23
N ILE A 50 -4.15 1.63 8.06
CA ILE A 50 -2.74 1.35 7.81
C ILE A 50 -1.93 1.77 9.03
N ILE A 51 -1.02 0.90 9.47
CA ILE A 51 -0.15 1.17 10.62
C ILE A 51 1.28 0.87 10.21
N VAL A 52 2.16 1.87 10.35
CA VAL A 52 3.54 1.77 9.90
C VAL A 52 4.39 1.05 10.92
N GLN A 53 5.12 0.02 10.47
CA GLN A 53 6.02 -0.75 11.31
C GLN A 53 7.50 -0.39 11.08
N LYS A 54 7.83 0.16 9.90
CA LYS A 54 9.20 0.45 9.55
C LYS A 54 9.23 1.46 8.42
N GLY A 55 10.19 2.38 8.45
CA GLY A 55 10.41 3.29 7.33
C GLY A 55 9.43 4.44 7.25
N THR A 56 9.38 5.05 6.08
CA THR A 56 8.49 6.19 5.84
C THR A 56 7.91 6.13 4.44
N ALA A 57 6.72 6.69 4.30
CA ALA A 57 6.06 6.79 3.01
C ALA A 57 5.15 8.02 3.02
N ILE A 58 4.72 8.43 1.84
CA ILE A 58 3.75 9.51 1.68
C ILE A 58 2.52 8.88 1.05
N LEU A 59 1.39 9.04 1.72
CA LEU A 59 0.12 8.58 1.18
C LEU A 59 -0.65 9.80 0.70
N LYS A 60 -0.87 9.86 -0.62
CA LYS A 60 -1.55 10.98 -1.25
C LYS A 60 -3.01 10.65 -1.41
N MET A 61 -3.87 11.48 -0.85
CA MET A 61 -5.30 11.25 -0.83
C MET A 61 -6.01 12.60 -0.73
N LYS A 62 -7.01 12.82 -1.56
CA LYS A 62 -7.79 14.06 -1.56
C LYS A 62 -6.91 15.30 -1.72
N GLY A 63 -5.87 15.20 -2.52
CA GLY A 63 -4.96 16.32 -2.74
C GLY A 63 -4.06 16.63 -1.56
N ILE A 64 -4.03 15.77 -0.55
CA ILE A 64 -3.23 15.97 0.65
C ILE A 64 -2.17 14.89 0.73
N GLU A 65 -0.96 15.29 1.11
CA GLU A 65 0.13 14.35 1.33
C GLU A 65 0.21 14.03 2.81
N ASN A 66 -0.07 12.78 3.14
CA ASN A 66 0.03 12.31 4.53
C ASN A 66 1.36 11.61 4.70
N VAL A 67 2.22 12.16 5.55
CA VAL A 67 3.52 11.56 5.81
C VAL A 67 3.35 10.49 6.85
N LEU A 68 3.68 9.26 6.49
CA LEU A 68 3.55 8.10 7.36
C LEU A 68 4.92 7.70 7.88
N LYS A 69 5.12 7.84 9.17
CA LYS A 69 6.37 7.49 9.84
C LYS A 69 6.14 6.30 10.75
N LEU A 70 7.19 5.79 11.35
CA LEU A 70 7.10 4.68 12.28
C LEU A 70 6.00 4.93 13.32
N ASN A 71 5.16 3.94 13.51
CA ASN A 71 4.02 3.94 14.42
C ASN A 71 2.87 4.85 14.02
N ALA A 72 2.95 5.50 12.86
CA ALA A 72 1.82 6.28 12.36
C ALA A 72 0.69 5.35 11.98
N SER A 73 -0.53 5.81 12.16
CA SER A 73 -1.72 5.10 11.70
C SER A 73 -2.61 6.07 10.94
N LEU A 74 -3.36 5.55 10.00
CA LEU A 74 -4.25 6.37 9.18
C LEU A 74 -5.42 5.52 8.74
N ILE A 75 -6.61 6.10 8.77
CA ILE A 75 -7.80 5.45 8.26
C ILE A 75 -8.01 5.92 6.83
N ILE A 76 -8.18 4.98 5.93
CA ILE A 76 -8.43 5.26 4.52
C ILE A 76 -9.90 4.97 4.26
N PRO A 77 -10.68 6.00 3.89
CA PRO A 77 -12.12 5.80 3.68
C PRO A 77 -12.42 4.86 2.52
N ALA A 78 -13.55 4.19 2.59
CA ALA A 78 -14.01 3.32 1.53
C ALA A 78 -14.14 4.10 0.22
N GLY A 79 -13.60 3.54 -0.85
CA GLY A 79 -13.74 4.12 -2.19
C GLY A 79 -12.88 5.35 -2.46
N GLU A 80 -12.07 5.76 -1.49
CA GLU A 80 -11.26 6.96 -1.67
C GLU A 80 -9.98 6.63 -2.44
N LYS A 81 -9.75 7.31 -3.54
CA LYS A 81 -8.54 7.10 -4.35
C LYS A 81 -7.32 7.58 -3.59
N HIS A 82 -6.29 6.76 -3.58
CA HIS A 82 -5.03 7.12 -2.91
C HIS A 82 -3.86 6.41 -3.58
N MET A 83 -2.67 6.94 -3.34
CA MET A 83 -1.45 6.34 -3.84
C MET A 83 -0.40 6.42 -2.74
N LEU A 84 0.55 5.50 -2.77
CA LEU A 84 1.60 5.42 -1.76
C LEU A 84 2.95 5.58 -2.41
N GLN A 85 3.76 6.47 -1.86
CA GLN A 85 5.11 6.70 -2.36
C GLN A 85 6.08 6.42 -1.23
N ILE A 86 6.92 5.41 -1.37
CA ILE A 86 7.84 4.99 -0.33
C ILE A 86 9.09 5.84 -0.38
N THR A 87 9.45 6.47 0.74
CA THR A 87 10.62 7.33 0.83
C THR A 87 11.77 6.67 1.57
N LYS A 88 11.49 5.71 2.46
CA LYS A 88 12.51 4.88 3.09
C LYS A 88 11.95 3.47 3.14
N ASP A 89 12.81 2.47 3.04
CA ASP A 89 12.39 1.08 3.06
C ASP A 89 11.29 0.88 4.09
N PHE A 90 10.16 0.37 3.65
CA PHE A 90 8.89 0.53 4.33
C PHE A 90 8.21 -0.80 4.60
N GLN A 91 7.60 -0.89 5.76
CA GLN A 91 6.74 -2.01 6.10
C GLN A 91 5.56 -1.46 6.89
N ALA A 92 4.38 -1.88 6.52
CA ALA A 92 3.16 -1.47 7.23
C ALA A 92 2.17 -2.61 7.20
N VAL A 93 1.29 -2.64 8.20
CA VAL A 93 0.15 -3.55 8.16
C VAL A 93 -1.09 -2.77 7.77
N VAL A 94 -1.96 -3.43 7.04
CA VAL A 94 -3.24 -2.87 6.62
C VAL A 94 -4.32 -3.82 7.08
N ILE A 95 -5.27 -3.29 7.83
CA ILE A 95 -6.38 -4.07 8.38
C ILE A 95 -7.65 -3.65 7.68
N MET A 96 -8.39 -4.61 7.15
CA MET A 96 -9.64 -4.34 6.45
C MET A 96 -10.59 -5.53 6.60
N GLU A 97 -11.85 -5.34 6.26
CA GLU A 97 -12.81 -6.44 6.30
C GLU A 97 -12.44 -7.48 5.25
N ASN A 98 -12.80 -8.72 5.52
CA ASN A 98 -12.46 -9.84 4.64
C ASN A 98 -12.92 -9.66 3.21
N ASP A 99 -14.08 -9.06 3.02
CA ASP A 99 -14.64 -8.89 1.68
C ASP A 99 -14.26 -7.56 1.04
N SER A 100 -13.40 -6.78 1.67
CA SER A 100 -12.87 -5.57 1.03
C SER A 100 -11.90 -5.97 -0.07
N GLU A 101 -11.91 -5.24 -1.16
CA GLU A 101 -11.02 -5.48 -2.29
C GLU A 101 -10.21 -4.23 -2.57
N ILE A 102 -9.00 -4.44 -3.03
CA ILE A 102 -8.14 -3.34 -3.48
C ILE A 102 -8.22 -3.33 -4.99
N LYS A 103 -8.60 -2.19 -5.55
CA LYS A 103 -8.77 -2.05 -7.00
C LYS A 103 -7.91 -0.92 -7.51
N PHE A 104 -7.07 -1.22 -8.47
CA PHE A 104 -6.21 -0.20 -9.07
C PHE A 104 -6.99 0.56 -10.14
N ILE A 105 -6.70 1.87 -10.22
CA ILE A 105 -7.38 2.74 -11.15
C ILE A 105 -6.59 2.71 -12.45
N ASN A 106 -7.26 2.30 -13.53
CA ASN A 106 -6.61 2.27 -14.83
C ASN A 106 -7.20 3.36 -15.70
N ASN A 107 -6.35 4.01 -16.44
CA ASN A 107 -6.79 5.04 -17.36
C ASN A 107 -6.54 4.66 -18.78
#